data_cbe60a4058242e7bc8ed4b6e400dac1c
#
_entry.id   cbe60a4058242e7bc8ed4b6e400dac1c
#
_cell.length_a   1.000
_cell.length_b   1.000
_cell.length_c   1.000
_cell.angle_alpha   90.00
_cell.angle_beta   90.00
_cell.angle_gamma   90.00
#
_symmetry.space_group_name_H-M   'P 1'
#
loop_
_entity.id
_entity.type
_entity.pdbx_description
1 polymer ?
#
loop_
_entity_poly.entity_id
_entity_poly.type
_entity_poly.pdbx_seq_one_letter_code
_entity_poly.pdbx_strand_id
1 'polypeptide(L)'
;MSSDSAAARSAASLSPALADLANQLWAARRDGGTVDLDAVTLPRTLDEGYGAQVAVDEACGAPVAAFKIGSSSKASQEKLGTDEPWFGAVAQSFMAQSGAIVPSVAHTLAVEGEFAFHLRTDLPARAGGYAIADVRAAVDQVAGAIEVVGRRFEGGPEGGAMLPLLVADGGVNVALVLGAAKPFTPDMDFRDHGVVMRINGAERGKGVGSMALGDPLNSLLWLVNGLSRRGRGLTAGQWVSTG
;
A
#
# COMPACT_ATOMS: atom_id res chain seq x y z
N MET A 1 -3.28 37.79 -10.69
CA MET A 1 -3.84 37.77 -9.34
C MET A 1 -4.64 36.50 -9.18
N SER A 2 -4.35 35.73 -8.14
CA SER A 2 -5.07 34.52 -7.64
C SER A 2 -4.87 33.23 -8.42
N SER A 3 -3.71 32.60 -8.23
CA SER A 3 -3.44 31.19 -8.52
C SER A 3 -3.16 30.36 -7.24
N ASP A 4 -3.66 30.82 -6.08
CA ASP A 4 -3.24 30.29 -4.76
C ASP A 4 -4.35 29.55 -3.99
N SER A 5 -5.38 29.00 -4.67
CA SER A 5 -6.49 28.38 -3.91
C SER A 5 -6.69 26.87 -4.09
N ALA A 6 -5.84 26.20 -4.87
CA ALA A 6 -5.97 24.75 -5.11
C ALA A 6 -5.07 23.86 -4.21
N ALA A 7 -4.07 24.44 -3.56
CA ALA A 7 -3.09 23.68 -2.75
C ALA A 7 -3.53 23.41 -1.29
N ALA A 8 -4.66 23.92 -0.85
CA ALA A 8 -5.06 23.90 0.56
C ALA A 8 -6.26 22.98 0.88
N ARG A 9 -6.47 21.87 0.15
CA ARG A 9 -7.27 20.74 0.65
C ARG A 9 -6.35 19.67 1.25
N SER A 10 -5.37 20.14 1.99
CA SER A 10 -4.57 19.36 2.92
C SER A 10 -5.45 19.03 4.12
N ALA A 11 -5.53 17.73 4.44
CA ALA A 11 -5.93 17.17 5.73
C ALA A 11 -7.08 17.96 6.40
N ALA A 12 -8.33 17.58 6.16
CA ALA A 12 -9.35 17.80 7.18
C ALA A 12 -8.70 17.33 8.50
N SER A 13 -8.57 18.22 9.48
CA SER A 13 -7.88 17.91 10.72
C SER A 13 -8.49 16.63 11.28
N LEU A 14 -7.66 15.59 11.36
CA LEU A 14 -8.07 14.30 11.92
C LEU A 14 -8.72 14.55 13.28
N SER A 15 -9.86 13.92 13.54
CA SER A 15 -10.51 14.11 14.84
C SER A 15 -9.60 13.60 15.97
N PRO A 16 -9.64 14.18 17.18
CA PRO A 16 -8.82 13.70 18.30
C PRO A 16 -8.96 12.19 18.56
N ALA A 17 -10.16 11.64 18.38
CA ALA A 17 -10.43 10.22 18.55
C ALA A 17 -9.74 9.34 17.49
N LEU A 18 -9.68 9.78 16.23
CA LEU A 18 -8.95 9.07 15.20
C LEU A 18 -7.43 9.29 15.30
N ALA A 19 -6.97 10.40 15.83
CA ALA A 19 -5.58 10.60 16.17
C ALA A 19 -5.12 9.66 17.29
N ASP A 20 -5.98 9.40 18.28
CA ASP A 20 -5.73 8.41 19.33
C ASP A 20 -5.63 7.00 18.75
N LEU A 21 -6.55 6.60 17.86
CA LEU A 21 -6.45 5.32 17.12
C LEU A 21 -5.13 5.21 16.37
N ALA A 22 -4.71 6.26 15.64
CA ALA A 22 -3.45 6.25 14.91
C ALA A 22 -2.23 6.05 15.83
N ASN A 23 -2.21 6.70 16.99
CA ASN A 23 -1.17 6.52 18.00
C ASN A 23 -1.14 5.09 18.54
N GLN A 24 -2.30 4.48 18.81
CA GLN A 24 -2.40 3.11 19.27
C GLN A 24 -1.97 2.10 18.20
N LEU A 25 -2.36 2.30 16.93
CA LEU A 25 -1.90 1.49 15.80
C LEU A 25 -0.39 1.56 15.62
N TRP A 26 0.20 2.77 15.74
CA TRP A 26 1.64 2.93 15.71
C TRP A 26 2.33 2.22 16.87
N ALA A 27 1.83 2.38 18.09
CA ALA A 27 2.37 1.72 19.27
C ALA A 27 2.33 0.19 19.11
N ALA A 28 1.21 -0.36 18.66
CA ALA A 28 1.06 -1.79 18.39
C ALA A 28 2.03 -2.27 17.29
N ARG A 29 2.25 -1.48 16.23
CA ARG A 29 3.21 -1.81 15.17
C ARG A 29 4.65 -1.80 15.67
N ARG A 30 5.02 -0.81 16.48
CA ARG A 30 6.38 -0.65 17.04
C ARG A 30 6.70 -1.72 18.08
N ASP A 31 5.74 -2.04 18.94
CA ASP A 31 5.94 -2.85 20.14
C ASP A 31 5.50 -4.32 19.96
N GLY A 32 4.82 -4.64 18.84
CA GLY A 32 4.33 -5.98 18.52
C GLY A 32 3.00 -6.35 19.18
N GLY A 33 2.24 -5.35 19.65
CA GLY A 33 0.93 -5.55 20.28
C GLY A 33 -0.26 -5.48 19.32
N THR A 34 -1.46 -5.43 19.89
CA THR A 34 -2.73 -5.20 19.19
C THR A 34 -3.52 -4.08 19.86
N VAL A 35 -4.38 -3.43 19.07
CA VAL A 35 -5.32 -2.40 19.53
C VAL A 35 -6.62 -3.06 19.97
N ASP A 36 -7.13 -2.67 21.12
CA ASP A 36 -8.48 -3.02 21.58
C ASP A 36 -9.50 -2.13 20.83
N LEU A 37 -10.25 -2.73 19.92
CA LEU A 37 -11.19 -2.01 19.07
C LEU A 37 -12.41 -1.47 19.85
N ASP A 38 -12.74 -2.05 21.00
CA ASP A 38 -13.83 -1.58 21.86
C ASP A 38 -13.45 -0.29 22.62
N ALA A 39 -12.15 -0.02 22.76
CA ALA A 39 -11.63 1.14 23.45
C ALA A 39 -11.37 2.35 22.55
N VAL A 40 -11.56 2.24 21.23
CA VAL A 40 -11.21 3.28 20.26
C VAL A 40 -12.38 3.62 19.33
N THR A 41 -12.31 4.81 18.72
CA THR A 41 -13.23 5.19 17.65
C THR A 41 -12.68 4.69 16.31
N LEU A 42 -13.48 3.90 15.58
CA LEU A 42 -13.09 3.38 14.27
C LEU A 42 -13.39 4.39 13.15
N PRO A 43 -12.55 4.44 12.10
CA PRO A 43 -12.83 5.24 10.92
C PRO A 43 -14.04 4.64 10.17
N ARG A 44 -14.92 5.48 9.66
CA ARG A 44 -16.15 5.10 8.96
C ARG A 44 -16.08 5.28 7.46
N THR A 45 -15.14 6.09 7.00
CA THR A 45 -14.93 6.39 5.59
C THR A 45 -13.47 6.12 5.20
N LEU A 46 -13.24 5.89 3.90
CA LEU A 46 -11.88 5.75 3.39
C LEU A 46 -11.01 6.99 3.66
N ASP A 47 -11.61 8.18 3.60
CA ASP A 47 -10.87 9.43 3.85
C ASP A 47 -10.43 9.53 5.32
N GLU A 48 -11.27 9.12 6.27
CA GLU A 48 -10.89 8.98 7.68
C GLU A 48 -9.78 7.93 7.86
N GLY A 49 -9.89 6.78 7.18
CA GLY A 49 -8.86 5.74 7.18
C GLY A 49 -7.52 6.25 6.65
N TYR A 50 -7.51 6.93 5.51
CA TYR A 50 -6.29 7.53 4.97
C TYR A 50 -5.75 8.67 5.83
N GLY A 51 -6.61 9.44 6.49
CA GLY A 51 -6.19 10.45 7.46
C GLY A 51 -5.45 9.83 8.65
N ALA A 52 -6.00 8.75 9.21
CA ALA A 52 -5.36 8.00 10.29
C ALA A 52 -4.05 7.34 9.83
N GLN A 53 -4.00 6.77 8.60
CA GLN A 53 -2.76 6.23 8.02
C GLN A 53 -1.64 7.29 7.97
N VAL A 54 -1.95 8.50 7.49
CA VAL A 54 -0.96 9.60 7.47
C VAL A 54 -0.44 9.92 8.87
N ALA A 55 -1.32 9.95 9.88
CA ALA A 55 -0.90 10.16 11.26
C ALA A 55 -0.02 9.02 11.80
N VAL A 56 -0.27 7.77 11.42
CA VAL A 56 0.62 6.63 11.73
C VAL A 56 1.98 6.79 11.07
N ASP A 57 2.02 7.21 9.80
CA ASP A 57 3.27 7.45 9.07
C ASP A 57 4.08 8.59 9.70
N GLU A 58 3.42 9.67 10.11
CA GLU A 58 4.03 10.79 10.82
C GLU A 58 4.59 10.37 12.18
N ALA A 59 3.84 9.57 12.95
CA ALA A 59 4.30 9.02 14.22
C ALA A 59 5.49 8.06 14.07
N CYS A 60 5.56 7.33 12.96
CA CYS A 60 6.72 6.51 12.60
C CYS A 60 7.97 7.36 12.37
N GLY A 61 7.82 8.54 11.75
CA GLY A 61 8.90 9.48 11.49
C GLY A 61 9.94 9.02 10.47
N ALA A 62 9.83 7.80 9.94
CA ALA A 62 10.70 7.30 8.88
C ALA A 62 10.16 7.70 7.50
N PRO A 63 11.03 7.97 6.50
CA PRO A 63 10.59 8.27 5.15
C PRO A 63 9.74 7.14 4.56
N VAL A 64 8.69 7.49 3.80
CA VAL A 64 7.93 6.52 3.00
C VAL A 64 8.79 6.09 1.82
N ALA A 65 9.22 4.83 1.83
CA ALA A 65 10.10 4.25 0.81
C ALA A 65 9.32 3.48 -0.27
N ALA A 66 8.10 3.05 0.05
CA ALA A 66 7.25 2.36 -0.91
C ALA A 66 5.77 2.60 -0.63
N PHE A 67 4.96 2.18 -1.61
CA PHE A 67 3.53 1.98 -1.44
C PHE A 67 3.19 0.54 -1.82
N LYS A 68 2.16 -0.03 -1.19
CA LYS A 68 1.57 -1.29 -1.57
C LYS A 68 0.11 -1.09 -1.93
N ILE A 69 -0.42 -1.90 -2.83
CA ILE A 69 -1.79 -1.82 -3.32
C ILE A 69 -2.52 -3.09 -2.90
N GLY A 70 -3.60 -2.94 -2.14
CA GLY A 70 -4.49 -4.01 -1.75
C GLY A 70 -5.71 -4.12 -2.65
N SER A 71 -6.30 -5.31 -2.72
CA SER A 71 -7.49 -5.61 -3.54
C SER A 71 -7.32 -5.25 -5.02
N SER A 72 -6.14 -5.52 -5.59
CA SER A 72 -5.89 -5.35 -7.02
C SER A 72 -6.60 -6.39 -7.90
N SER A 73 -7.01 -7.54 -7.34
CA SER A 73 -7.74 -8.57 -8.05
C SER A 73 -9.26 -8.48 -7.83
N LYS A 74 -10.03 -8.90 -8.85
CA LYS A 74 -11.48 -8.95 -8.77
C LYS A 74 -11.97 -9.81 -7.59
N ALA A 75 -11.35 -10.96 -7.40
CA ALA A 75 -11.70 -11.88 -6.30
C ALA A 75 -11.46 -11.26 -4.92
N SER A 76 -10.38 -10.49 -4.73
CA SER A 76 -10.13 -9.81 -3.46
C SER A 76 -11.08 -8.64 -3.23
N GLN A 77 -11.48 -7.92 -4.29
CA GLN A 77 -12.50 -6.88 -4.23
C GLN A 77 -13.86 -7.45 -3.80
N GLU A 78 -14.31 -8.53 -4.43
CA GLU A 78 -15.55 -9.22 -4.08
C GLU A 78 -15.53 -9.72 -2.62
N LYS A 79 -14.42 -10.34 -2.20
CA LYS A 79 -14.26 -10.83 -0.83
C LYS A 79 -14.34 -9.72 0.22
N LEU A 80 -13.80 -8.56 -0.08
CA LEU A 80 -13.78 -7.40 0.84
C LEU A 80 -15.02 -6.51 0.69
N GLY A 81 -15.81 -6.69 -0.37
CA GLY A 81 -16.99 -5.85 -0.65
C GLY A 81 -16.61 -4.44 -1.10
N THR A 82 -15.54 -4.32 -1.89
CA THR A 82 -15.11 -3.07 -2.53
C THR A 82 -15.13 -3.22 -4.05
N ASP A 83 -15.23 -2.12 -4.77
CA ASP A 83 -15.20 -2.07 -6.23
C ASP A 83 -13.90 -1.48 -6.79
N GLU A 84 -13.03 -1.00 -5.90
CA GLU A 84 -11.72 -0.46 -6.25
C GLU A 84 -10.63 -0.93 -5.27
N PRO A 85 -9.36 -0.86 -5.69
CA PRO A 85 -8.22 -1.09 -4.81
C PRO A 85 -8.11 -0.03 -3.71
N TRP A 86 -7.21 -0.28 -2.79
CA TRP A 86 -6.77 0.63 -1.74
C TRP A 86 -5.25 0.53 -1.56
N PHE A 87 -4.63 1.43 -0.83
CA PHE A 87 -3.18 1.44 -0.67
C PHE A 87 -2.74 1.65 0.77
N GLY A 88 -1.49 1.24 1.04
CA GLY A 88 -0.77 1.55 2.26
C GLY A 88 0.60 2.12 1.95
N ALA A 89 1.04 3.08 2.74
CA ALA A 89 2.42 3.55 2.71
C ALA A 89 3.32 2.57 3.47
N VAL A 90 4.55 2.38 2.98
CA VAL A 90 5.55 1.52 3.61
C VAL A 90 6.77 2.36 3.95
N ALA A 91 7.00 2.56 5.24
CA ALA A 91 8.16 3.29 5.71
C ALA A 91 9.47 2.52 5.44
N GLN A 92 10.58 3.23 5.30
CA GLN A 92 11.90 2.65 5.03
C GLN A 92 12.29 1.58 6.05
N SER A 93 11.88 1.72 7.31
CA SER A 93 12.14 0.76 8.39
C SER A 93 11.44 -0.60 8.20
N PHE A 94 10.44 -0.68 7.31
CA PHE A 94 9.70 -1.90 6.99
C PHE A 94 10.04 -2.47 5.60
N MET A 95 11.07 -1.89 4.96
CA MET A 95 11.63 -2.45 3.72
C MET A 95 12.71 -3.47 4.06
N ALA A 96 12.74 -4.57 3.32
CA ALA A 96 13.77 -5.60 3.43
C ALA A 96 14.22 -6.08 2.05
N GLN A 97 15.35 -6.73 1.99
CA GLN A 97 15.87 -7.37 0.77
C GLN A 97 15.71 -8.89 0.87
N SER A 98 15.67 -9.56 -0.27
CA SER A 98 15.66 -11.03 -0.34
C SER A 98 16.79 -11.63 0.50
N GLY A 99 16.47 -12.64 1.29
CA GLY A 99 17.40 -13.27 2.26
C GLY A 99 17.35 -12.67 3.67
N ALA A 100 16.67 -11.54 3.87
CA ALA A 100 16.47 -10.99 5.22
C ALA A 100 15.54 -11.86 6.05
N ILE A 101 15.75 -11.84 7.36
CA ILE A 101 14.82 -12.42 8.33
C ILE A 101 13.81 -11.33 8.72
N VAL A 102 12.55 -11.55 8.40
CA VAL A 102 11.45 -10.72 8.87
C VAL A 102 10.95 -11.33 10.18
N PRO A 103 10.96 -10.58 11.30
CA PRO A 103 10.50 -11.10 12.58
C PRO A 103 9.04 -11.56 12.49
N SER A 104 8.74 -12.72 13.08
CA SER A 104 7.36 -13.15 13.27
C SER A 104 6.72 -12.29 14.36
N VAL A 105 5.55 -11.74 14.08
CA VAL A 105 4.76 -10.95 15.02
C VAL A 105 3.38 -11.60 15.21
N ALA A 106 2.80 -11.45 16.38
CA ALA A 106 1.56 -12.14 16.73
C ALA A 106 0.39 -11.83 15.79
N HIS A 107 0.38 -10.65 15.17
CA HIS A 107 -0.65 -10.20 14.24
C HIS A 107 -0.39 -10.55 12.76
N THR A 108 0.70 -11.26 12.44
CA THR A 108 1.00 -11.67 11.05
C THR A 108 0.03 -12.75 10.59
N LEU A 109 -0.61 -12.54 9.46
CA LEU A 109 -1.65 -13.43 8.92
C LEU A 109 -1.20 -14.17 7.66
N ALA A 110 -0.49 -13.49 6.72
CA ALA A 110 -0.16 -14.07 5.42
C ALA A 110 1.08 -13.42 4.77
N VAL A 111 1.47 -14.00 3.64
CA VAL A 111 2.45 -13.44 2.71
C VAL A 111 1.86 -13.43 1.31
N GLU A 112 2.16 -12.40 0.53
CA GLU A 112 1.68 -12.19 -0.83
C GLU A 112 2.86 -12.01 -1.78
N GLY A 113 2.80 -12.62 -2.97
CA GLY A 113 3.84 -12.50 -3.99
C GLY A 113 3.40 -11.52 -5.06
N GLU A 114 4.19 -10.49 -5.33
CA GLU A 114 3.78 -9.33 -6.10
C GLU A 114 4.85 -8.87 -7.09
N PHE A 115 4.47 -8.01 -8.03
CA PHE A 115 5.39 -7.18 -8.79
C PHE A 115 5.62 -5.86 -8.05
N ALA A 116 6.89 -5.41 -8.01
CA ALA A 116 7.24 -4.09 -7.49
C ALA A 116 7.99 -3.30 -8.57
N PHE A 117 7.61 -2.02 -8.72
CA PHE A 117 8.22 -1.09 -9.67
C PHE A 117 8.92 0.04 -8.93
N HIS A 118 10.14 0.37 -9.35
CA HIS A 118 10.94 1.48 -8.84
C HIS A 118 10.78 2.72 -9.71
N LEU A 119 10.67 3.87 -9.09
CA LEU A 119 10.53 5.14 -9.80
C LEU A 119 11.87 5.87 -9.89
N ARG A 120 12.27 6.24 -11.12
CA ARG A 120 13.43 7.10 -11.37
C ARG A 120 13.11 8.59 -11.36
N THR A 121 11.83 8.95 -11.54
CA THR A 121 11.36 10.34 -11.59
C THR A 121 10.13 10.53 -10.73
N ASP A 122 9.96 11.76 -10.22
CA ASP A 122 8.78 12.14 -9.48
C ASP A 122 7.51 12.08 -10.34
N LEU A 123 6.41 11.70 -9.71
CA LEU A 123 5.05 11.82 -10.22
C LEU A 123 4.24 12.66 -9.22
N PRO A 124 4.39 14.00 -9.23
CA PRO A 124 3.73 14.88 -8.27
C PRO A 124 2.21 14.89 -8.45
N ALA A 125 1.47 15.45 -7.48
CA ALA A 125 0.03 15.61 -7.63
C ALA A 125 -0.30 16.40 -8.90
N ARG A 126 -1.24 15.87 -9.72
CA ARG A 126 -1.58 16.44 -11.02
C ARG A 126 -3.10 16.41 -11.24
N ALA A 127 -3.72 17.59 -11.39
CA ALA A 127 -5.17 17.74 -11.49
C ALA A 127 -5.81 16.94 -12.65
N GLY A 128 -5.11 16.80 -13.79
CA GLY A 128 -5.57 16.01 -14.93
C GLY A 128 -5.27 14.51 -14.82
N GLY A 129 -4.62 14.06 -13.74
CA GLY A 129 -4.16 12.69 -13.59
C GLY A 129 -3.03 12.31 -14.57
N TYR A 130 -2.62 11.08 -14.52
CA TYR A 130 -1.56 10.48 -15.34
C TYR A 130 -2.14 9.48 -16.33
N ALA A 131 -1.50 9.31 -17.48
CA ALA A 131 -1.73 8.23 -18.42
C ALA A 131 -0.72 7.09 -18.20
N ILE A 132 -1.01 5.91 -18.74
CA ILE A 132 -0.11 4.75 -18.61
C ILE A 132 1.30 5.02 -19.21
N ALA A 133 1.39 5.85 -20.24
CA ALA A 133 2.66 6.25 -20.84
C ALA A 133 3.53 7.06 -19.88
N ASP A 134 2.92 7.95 -19.07
CA ASP A 134 3.63 8.74 -18.06
C ASP A 134 4.23 7.81 -16.99
N VAL A 135 3.44 6.82 -16.54
CA VAL A 135 3.85 5.83 -15.54
C VAL A 135 5.00 4.99 -16.06
N ARG A 136 4.88 4.44 -17.28
CA ARG A 136 5.94 3.64 -17.91
C ARG A 136 7.23 4.43 -18.07
N ALA A 137 7.14 5.72 -18.39
CA ALA A 137 8.32 6.59 -18.52
C ALA A 137 9.00 6.88 -17.18
N ALA A 138 8.26 6.84 -16.06
CA ALA A 138 8.77 7.12 -14.73
C ALA A 138 9.45 5.91 -14.06
N VAL A 139 9.19 4.69 -14.53
CA VAL A 139 9.75 3.45 -13.99
C VAL A 139 11.11 3.13 -14.63
N ASP A 140 12.08 2.66 -13.85
CA ASP A 140 13.38 2.21 -14.33
C ASP A 140 13.75 0.78 -13.90
N GLN A 141 13.10 0.24 -12.86
CA GLN A 141 13.38 -1.12 -12.40
C GLN A 141 12.09 -1.85 -12.04
N VAL A 142 12.13 -3.17 -12.13
CA VAL A 142 11.10 -4.09 -11.67
C VAL A 142 11.72 -5.20 -10.84
N ALA A 143 11.04 -5.61 -9.80
CA ALA A 143 11.42 -6.75 -8.95
C ALA A 143 10.18 -7.61 -8.63
N GLY A 144 10.40 -8.88 -8.35
CA GLY A 144 9.45 -9.65 -7.56
C GLY A 144 9.52 -9.18 -6.11
N ALA A 145 8.39 -9.10 -5.45
CA ALA A 145 8.31 -8.72 -4.05
C ALA A 145 7.49 -9.73 -3.24
N ILE A 146 7.75 -9.79 -1.95
CA ILE A 146 6.88 -10.47 -0.98
C ILE A 146 6.39 -9.42 0.00
N GLU A 147 5.07 -9.20 0.04
CA GLU A 147 4.46 -8.47 1.12
C GLU A 147 4.16 -9.42 2.28
N VAL A 148 4.61 -9.06 3.48
CA VAL A 148 4.18 -9.68 4.73
C VAL A 148 3.04 -8.84 5.27
N VAL A 149 1.85 -9.47 5.39
CA VAL A 149 0.63 -8.79 5.82
C VAL A 149 0.19 -9.26 7.20
N GLY A 150 -0.30 -8.32 8.01
CA GLY A 150 -0.81 -8.59 9.34
C GLY A 150 -1.50 -7.37 9.93
N ARG A 151 -2.53 -7.61 10.74
CA ARG A 151 -3.31 -6.56 11.40
C ARG A 151 -2.79 -6.28 12.81
N ARG A 152 -2.86 -5.02 13.23
CA ARG A 152 -2.56 -4.59 14.62
C ARG A 152 -3.81 -4.61 15.50
N PHE A 153 -4.82 -5.39 15.14
CA PHE A 153 -6.07 -5.57 15.88
C PHE A 153 -6.66 -6.96 15.60
N GLU A 154 -7.54 -7.41 16.46
CA GLU A 154 -8.34 -8.63 16.31
C GLU A 154 -9.81 -8.26 16.13
N GLY A 155 -10.58 -9.10 15.45
CA GLY A 155 -11.99 -8.84 15.17
C GLY A 155 -12.21 -7.63 14.26
N GLY A 156 -13.25 -6.85 14.58
CA GLY A 156 -13.65 -5.65 13.87
C GLY A 156 -14.85 -5.82 12.95
N PRO A 157 -15.25 -4.78 12.19
CA PRO A 157 -16.37 -4.83 11.27
C PRO A 157 -16.15 -5.89 10.17
N GLU A 158 -17.23 -6.36 9.54
CA GLU A 158 -17.17 -7.33 8.44
C GLU A 158 -17.28 -6.63 7.08
N GLY A 159 -16.78 -7.30 6.02
CA GLY A 159 -16.87 -6.85 4.64
C GLY A 159 -16.31 -5.46 4.41
N GLY A 160 -16.98 -4.65 3.58
CA GLY A 160 -16.53 -3.30 3.22
C GLY A 160 -16.43 -2.32 4.39
N ALA A 161 -17.14 -2.55 5.49
CA ALA A 161 -17.03 -1.73 6.69
C ALA A 161 -15.67 -1.88 7.41
N MET A 162 -14.93 -2.96 7.14
CA MET A 162 -13.56 -3.16 7.64
C MET A 162 -12.54 -2.27 6.90
N LEU A 163 -12.79 -1.92 5.64
CA LEU A 163 -11.81 -1.32 4.76
C LEU A 163 -11.20 -0.01 5.29
N PRO A 164 -11.96 0.95 5.86
CA PRO A 164 -11.36 2.14 6.48
C PRO A 164 -10.34 1.82 7.58
N LEU A 165 -10.61 0.79 8.39
CA LEU A 165 -9.71 0.35 9.47
C LEU A 165 -8.44 -0.33 8.90
N LEU A 166 -8.57 -1.18 7.87
CA LEU A 166 -7.42 -1.77 7.18
C LEU A 166 -6.50 -0.69 6.59
N VAL A 167 -7.10 0.35 6.01
CA VAL A 167 -6.36 1.50 5.47
C VAL A 167 -5.67 2.26 6.60
N ALA A 168 -6.36 2.56 7.71
CA ALA A 168 -5.78 3.24 8.87
C ALA A 168 -4.58 2.49 9.44
N ASP A 169 -4.62 1.15 9.40
CA ASP A 169 -3.55 0.26 9.84
C ASP A 169 -2.40 0.11 8.82
N GLY A 170 -2.10 1.17 8.07
CA GLY A 170 -1.02 1.19 7.08
C GLY A 170 -1.23 0.19 5.94
N GLY A 171 -2.49 -0.12 5.61
CA GLY A 171 -2.83 -1.13 4.63
C GLY A 171 -2.46 -2.55 5.08
N VAL A 172 -2.44 -2.81 6.38
CA VAL A 172 -2.05 -4.08 7.02
C VAL A 172 -0.65 -4.57 6.64
N ASN A 173 0.20 -3.69 6.14
CA ASN A 173 1.58 -4.01 5.85
C ASN A 173 2.38 -4.30 7.14
N VAL A 174 3.17 -5.35 7.15
CA VAL A 174 4.18 -5.66 8.17
C VAL A 174 5.56 -5.37 7.62
N ALA A 175 5.87 -5.89 6.45
CA ALA A 175 7.13 -5.65 5.74
C ALA A 175 6.94 -5.84 4.23
N LEU A 176 7.76 -5.16 3.44
CA LEU A 176 7.90 -5.38 2.00
C LEU A 176 9.32 -5.87 1.71
N VAL A 177 9.44 -7.11 1.23
CA VAL A 177 10.71 -7.74 0.89
C VAL A 177 10.91 -7.68 -0.61
N LEU A 178 11.95 -7.00 -1.07
CA LEU A 178 12.28 -6.89 -2.48
C LEU A 178 13.25 -8.01 -2.91
N GLY A 179 12.94 -8.63 -4.03
CA GLY A 179 13.85 -9.49 -4.77
C GLY A 179 14.91 -8.70 -5.53
N ALA A 180 15.76 -9.41 -6.28
CA ALA A 180 16.74 -8.78 -7.16
C ALA A 180 16.04 -7.94 -8.24
N ALA A 181 16.31 -6.64 -8.24
CA ALA A 181 15.78 -5.72 -9.24
C ALA A 181 16.41 -5.96 -10.61
N LYS A 182 15.61 -5.76 -11.65
CA LYS A 182 16.02 -5.81 -13.07
C LYS A 182 15.69 -4.49 -13.74
N PRO A 183 16.46 -4.06 -14.73
CA PRO A 183 16.08 -2.91 -15.54
C PRO A 183 14.70 -3.09 -16.15
N PHE A 184 13.90 -2.04 -16.09
CA PHE A 184 12.59 -1.96 -16.75
C PHE A 184 12.72 -1.24 -18.08
N THR A 185 12.06 -1.77 -19.12
CA THR A 185 11.90 -1.08 -20.39
C THR A 185 10.40 -0.87 -20.69
N PRO A 186 10.02 0.25 -21.34
CA PRO A 186 8.60 0.60 -21.52
C PRO A 186 7.79 -0.39 -22.38
N ASP A 187 8.44 -1.29 -23.11
CA ASP A 187 7.83 -2.35 -23.92
C ASP A 187 7.59 -3.66 -23.15
N MET A 188 8.07 -3.78 -21.92
CA MET A 188 7.82 -4.96 -21.08
C MET A 188 6.32 -5.17 -20.85
N ASP A 189 5.89 -6.43 -20.93
CA ASP A 189 4.52 -6.87 -20.67
C ASP A 189 4.53 -7.91 -19.56
N PHE A 190 3.73 -7.66 -18.53
CA PHE A 190 3.65 -8.54 -17.34
C PHE A 190 2.34 -9.32 -17.26
N ARG A 191 1.39 -9.10 -18.17
CA ARG A 191 0.04 -9.67 -18.10
C ARG A 191 0.04 -11.20 -17.97
N ASP A 192 0.88 -11.86 -18.77
CA ASP A 192 0.98 -13.31 -18.81
C ASP A 192 2.18 -13.83 -18.00
N HIS A 193 2.89 -12.94 -17.28
CA HIS A 193 4.04 -13.35 -16.47
C HIS A 193 3.55 -14.11 -15.23
N GLY A 194 3.94 -15.38 -15.13
CA GLY A 194 3.56 -16.26 -14.04
C GLY A 194 4.30 -15.97 -12.74
N VAL A 195 3.60 -15.97 -11.63
CA VAL A 195 4.13 -15.90 -10.27
C VAL A 195 3.80 -17.19 -9.53
N VAL A 196 4.78 -17.80 -8.89
CA VAL A 196 4.60 -19.01 -8.08
C VAL A 196 5.16 -18.77 -6.69
N MET A 197 4.32 -18.87 -5.69
CA MET A 197 4.73 -18.80 -4.30
C MET A 197 5.00 -20.19 -3.74
N ARG A 198 6.14 -20.32 -3.05
CA ARG A 198 6.49 -21.55 -2.31
C ARG A 198 6.82 -21.21 -0.86
N ILE A 199 6.32 -22.04 0.06
CA ILE A 199 6.66 -21.97 1.48
C ILE A 199 7.28 -23.33 1.86
N ASN A 200 8.50 -23.31 2.40
CA ASN A 200 9.26 -24.52 2.72
C ASN A 200 9.38 -25.50 1.53
N GLY A 201 9.58 -24.95 0.32
CA GLY A 201 9.69 -25.72 -0.92
C GLY A 201 8.38 -26.17 -1.54
N ALA A 202 7.28 -26.17 -0.80
CA ALA A 202 5.95 -26.56 -1.32
C ALA A 202 5.24 -25.37 -1.97
N GLU A 203 4.66 -25.59 -3.16
CA GLU A 203 3.81 -24.59 -3.83
C GLU A 203 2.57 -24.30 -2.97
N ARG A 204 2.28 -23.03 -2.74
CA ARG A 204 1.16 -22.53 -1.94
C ARG A 204 0.23 -21.62 -2.71
N GLY A 205 0.69 -21.09 -3.81
CA GLY A 205 -0.14 -20.26 -4.68
C GLY A 205 0.56 -19.98 -5.99
N LYS A 206 -0.24 -19.66 -7.00
CA LYS A 206 0.22 -19.15 -8.28
C LYS A 206 -0.76 -18.16 -8.85
N GLY A 207 -0.24 -17.25 -9.65
CA GLY A 207 -1.00 -16.23 -10.34
C GLY A 207 -0.28 -15.76 -11.59
N VAL A 208 -0.88 -14.82 -12.26
CA VAL A 208 -0.33 -14.14 -13.43
C VAL A 208 -0.50 -12.64 -13.27
N GLY A 209 0.35 -11.84 -13.91
CA GLY A 209 0.33 -10.39 -13.77
C GLY A 209 -1.01 -9.74 -14.08
N SER A 210 -1.80 -10.29 -15.02
CA SER A 210 -3.13 -9.77 -15.33
C SER A 210 -4.15 -9.85 -14.19
N MET A 211 -3.87 -10.58 -13.12
CA MET A 211 -4.71 -10.57 -11.92
C MET A 211 -4.67 -9.22 -11.20
N ALA A 212 -3.58 -8.45 -11.34
CA ALA A 212 -3.43 -7.10 -10.79
C ALA A 212 -4.00 -6.06 -11.77
N LEU A 213 -5.31 -5.77 -11.69
CA LEU A 213 -6.04 -4.82 -12.55
C LEU A 213 -5.81 -5.00 -14.06
N GLY A 214 -5.62 -6.23 -14.51
CA GLY A 214 -5.37 -6.58 -15.92
C GLY A 214 -3.90 -6.40 -16.37
N ASP A 215 -3.13 -5.61 -15.66
CA ASP A 215 -1.67 -5.41 -15.82
C ASP A 215 -1.15 -4.76 -14.53
N PRO A 216 -0.04 -5.23 -13.91
CA PRO A 216 0.52 -4.61 -12.71
C PRO A 216 0.79 -3.11 -12.83
N LEU A 217 1.12 -2.61 -14.02
CA LEU A 217 1.28 -1.18 -14.28
C LEU A 217 -0.03 -0.40 -14.20
N ASN A 218 -1.18 -1.03 -14.41
CA ASN A 218 -2.47 -0.40 -14.17
C ASN A 218 -2.71 -0.16 -12.67
N SER A 219 -2.22 -1.04 -11.80
CA SER A 219 -2.25 -0.81 -10.35
C SER A 219 -1.41 0.42 -9.96
N LEU A 220 -0.21 0.56 -10.53
CA LEU A 220 0.61 1.76 -10.32
C LEU A 220 -0.07 3.03 -10.85
N LEU A 221 -0.69 2.97 -12.04
CA LEU A 221 -1.47 4.07 -12.60
C LEU A 221 -2.66 4.46 -11.69
N TRP A 222 -3.37 3.45 -11.18
CA TRP A 222 -4.48 3.67 -10.24
C TRP A 222 -3.97 4.38 -8.97
N LEU A 223 -2.84 3.93 -8.41
CA LEU A 223 -2.25 4.51 -7.20
C LEU A 223 -1.88 5.99 -7.40
N VAL A 224 -1.09 6.31 -8.45
CA VAL A 224 -0.63 7.69 -8.66
C VAL A 224 -1.80 8.65 -8.91
N ASN A 225 -2.85 8.19 -9.58
CA ASN A 225 -4.07 8.98 -9.78
C ASN A 225 -4.88 9.10 -8.47
N GLY A 226 -4.92 8.05 -7.65
CA GLY A 226 -5.52 8.07 -6.31
C GLY A 226 -4.82 9.04 -5.37
N LEU A 227 -3.48 9.03 -5.37
CA LEU A 227 -2.66 9.98 -4.62
C LEU A 227 -2.86 11.42 -5.12
N SER A 228 -2.89 11.63 -6.45
CA SER A 228 -3.13 12.96 -7.05
C SER A 228 -4.45 13.57 -6.61
N ARG A 229 -5.53 12.78 -6.56
CA ARG A 229 -6.85 13.23 -6.03
C ARG A 229 -6.79 13.67 -4.56
N ARG A 230 -5.79 13.17 -3.81
CA ARG A 230 -5.53 13.51 -2.40
C ARG A 230 -4.44 14.58 -2.23
N GLY A 231 -4.04 15.25 -3.32
CA GLY A 231 -2.98 16.28 -3.30
C GLY A 231 -1.57 15.72 -3.05
N ARG A 232 -1.38 14.40 -3.18
CA ARG A 232 -0.12 13.68 -2.98
C ARG A 232 0.42 13.15 -4.30
N GLY A 233 1.69 12.75 -4.30
CA GLY A 233 2.35 12.13 -5.45
C GLY A 233 3.29 11.04 -5.02
N LEU A 234 4.03 10.51 -5.98
CA LEU A 234 5.14 9.60 -5.78
C LEU A 234 6.46 10.34 -6.05
N THR A 235 7.52 9.95 -5.37
CA THR A 235 8.86 10.54 -5.54
C THR A 235 9.85 9.52 -6.09
N ALA A 236 10.84 10.01 -6.82
CA ALA A 236 11.94 9.19 -7.31
C ALA A 236 12.61 8.43 -6.15
N GLY A 237 13.00 7.19 -6.40
CA GLY A 237 13.55 6.29 -5.40
C GLY A 237 12.50 5.44 -4.66
N GLN A 238 11.21 5.75 -4.75
CA GLN A 238 10.16 4.92 -4.17
C GLN A 238 9.86 3.69 -5.00
N TRP A 239 9.45 2.63 -4.31
CA TRP A 239 8.89 1.41 -4.88
C TRP A 239 7.37 1.39 -4.80
N VAL A 240 6.73 0.70 -5.73
CA VAL A 240 5.29 0.41 -5.66
C VAL A 240 5.07 -1.07 -5.86
N SER A 241 4.53 -1.75 -4.85
CA SER A 241 4.08 -3.14 -4.89
C SER A 241 2.63 -3.18 -5.33
N THR A 242 2.29 -4.04 -6.29
CA THR A 242 1.08 -3.85 -7.12
C THR A 242 -0.07 -4.80 -6.80
N GLY A 243 0.10 -5.69 -5.82
CA GLY A 243 -0.92 -6.65 -5.40
C GLY A 243 -0.99 -7.93 -6.24
#